data_f6ada41440560925735a729018b3f759
#
_entry.id   f6ada41440560925735a729018b3f759
#
_cell.length_a   1.000
_cell.length_b   1.000
_cell.length_c   1.000
_cell.angle_alpha   90.00
_cell.angle_beta   90.00
_cell.angle_gamma   90.00
#
_symmetry.space_group_name_H-M   'P 1'
#
loop_
_entity.id
_entity.type
_entity.pdbx_description
1 polymer ?
#
loop_
_entity_poly.entity_id
_entity_poly.type
_entity_poly.pdbx_seq_one_letter_code
_entity_poly.pdbx_strand_id
1 'polypeptide(L)'
;AGLPHLSKVSPYKSITEFSPVSTIGGNTQCLVVPASVPVKTLAEFVVHAKGSAQPLMRGANTAGEDMVAAHVTSALGFKLERVPYKGAAQLLPDLLEGRLQAAVLPVGFSAPHVRSGRLTMLGCSITERIGALPSVPTFTESGVTATPLITAHYVLGPPRLPAEIAERLAAEV
;
A
#
# COMPACT_ATOMS: atom_id res chain seq x y z
N ALA A 1 -13.73 -3.71 1.56
CA ALA A 1 -14.79 -2.69 1.75
C ALA A 1 -14.86 -1.70 0.57
N GLY A 2 -13.74 -1.39 -0.10
CA GLY A 2 -13.69 -0.42 -1.21
C GLY A 2 -14.15 -0.92 -2.58
N LEU A 3 -14.26 -2.22 -2.80
CA LEU A 3 -14.51 -2.80 -4.13
C LEU A 3 -15.81 -2.28 -4.80
N PRO A 4 -16.96 -2.15 -4.09
CA PRO A 4 -18.18 -1.62 -4.70
C PRO A 4 -18.05 -0.20 -5.25
N HIS A 5 -17.11 0.60 -4.73
CA HIS A 5 -16.87 1.98 -5.16
C HIS A 5 -15.82 2.09 -6.28
N LEU A 6 -15.04 1.04 -6.52
CA LEU A 6 -13.89 1.04 -7.42
C LEU A 6 -14.08 0.14 -8.65
N SER A 7 -15.08 -0.73 -8.63
CA SER A 7 -15.36 -1.66 -9.73
C SER A 7 -16.79 -1.49 -10.26
N LYS A 8 -16.93 -1.53 -11.59
CA LYS A 8 -18.24 -1.55 -12.23
C LYS A 8 -19.03 -2.85 -11.97
N VAL A 9 -18.31 -3.93 -11.64
CA VAL A 9 -18.89 -5.22 -11.31
C VAL A 9 -18.34 -5.62 -9.94
N SER A 10 -19.18 -5.54 -8.92
CA SER A 10 -18.86 -6.01 -7.56
C SER A 10 -19.72 -7.22 -7.22
N PRO A 11 -19.16 -8.29 -6.63
CA PRO A 11 -19.93 -9.43 -6.19
C PRO A 11 -20.81 -9.13 -4.97
N TYR A 12 -20.66 -7.95 -4.34
CA TYR A 12 -21.47 -7.48 -3.22
C TYR A 12 -21.65 -5.96 -3.30
N LYS A 13 -22.72 -5.43 -2.73
CA LYS A 13 -23.06 -3.99 -2.74
C LYS A 13 -22.43 -3.24 -1.57
N SER A 14 -22.35 -3.87 -0.42
CA SER A 14 -21.79 -3.27 0.79
C SER A 14 -21.15 -4.34 1.70
N ILE A 15 -20.19 -3.93 2.50
CA ILE A 15 -19.62 -4.75 3.58
C ILE A 15 -20.69 -5.16 4.60
N THR A 16 -21.76 -4.38 4.73
CA THR A 16 -22.88 -4.65 5.64
C THR A 16 -23.74 -5.87 5.23
N GLU A 17 -23.53 -6.41 4.03
CA GLU A 17 -24.16 -7.68 3.62
C GLU A 17 -23.54 -8.90 4.32
N PHE A 18 -22.41 -8.73 5.02
CA PHE A 18 -21.70 -9.81 5.72
C PHE A 18 -21.79 -9.63 7.23
N SER A 19 -21.67 -10.74 7.94
CA SER A 19 -21.51 -10.74 9.39
C SER A 19 -20.03 -10.67 9.74
N PRO A 20 -19.55 -9.66 10.50
CA PRO A 20 -18.17 -9.60 10.94
C PRO A 20 -17.88 -10.73 11.93
N VAL A 21 -16.72 -11.39 11.78
CA VAL A 21 -16.24 -12.43 12.68
C VAL A 21 -15.00 -11.93 13.43
N SER A 22 -13.93 -11.64 12.72
CA SER A 22 -12.66 -11.20 13.32
C SER A 22 -11.84 -10.33 12.39
N THR A 23 -10.89 -9.61 12.97
CA THR A 23 -9.85 -8.91 12.23
C THR A 23 -8.55 -9.72 12.36
N ILE A 24 -8.04 -10.23 11.24
CA ILE A 24 -6.80 -11.02 11.21
C ILE A 24 -5.57 -10.12 11.38
N GLY A 25 -5.67 -8.87 10.95
CA GLY A 25 -4.59 -7.90 11.02
C GLY A 25 -4.68 -6.84 9.93
N GLY A 26 -3.63 -6.06 9.78
CA GLY A 26 -3.51 -5.01 8.76
C GLY A 26 -2.13 -4.96 8.15
N ASN A 27 -2.08 -4.49 6.91
CA ASN A 27 -0.84 -4.22 6.22
C ASN A 27 -0.61 -2.71 6.10
N THR A 28 0.51 -2.25 6.64
CA THR A 28 1.02 -0.90 6.36
C THR A 28 1.55 -0.85 4.94
N GLN A 29 1.08 0.10 4.16
CA GLN A 29 1.52 0.34 2.80
C GLN A 29 2.65 1.37 2.79
N CYS A 30 3.73 1.07 2.09
CA CYS A 30 4.88 1.97 2.00
C CYS A 30 5.24 2.25 0.54
N LEU A 31 5.62 3.49 0.24
CA LEU A 31 6.18 3.86 -1.05
C LEU A 31 7.65 3.44 -1.07
N VAL A 32 8.00 2.64 -2.05
CA VAL A 32 9.35 2.13 -2.27
C VAL A 32 9.85 2.45 -3.67
N VAL A 33 11.15 2.64 -3.78
CA VAL A 33 11.86 2.85 -5.05
C VAL A 33 13.03 1.87 -5.15
N PRO A 34 13.44 1.45 -6.36
CA PRO A 34 14.63 0.61 -6.54
C PRO A 34 15.90 1.41 -6.24
N ALA A 35 16.98 0.72 -5.89
CA ALA A 35 18.29 1.34 -5.61
C ALA A 35 18.87 2.10 -6.82
N SER A 36 18.39 1.83 -8.03
CA SER A 36 18.76 2.56 -9.25
C SER A 36 18.21 3.99 -9.31
N VAL A 37 17.17 4.30 -8.54
CA VAL A 37 16.66 5.67 -8.40
C VAL A 37 17.47 6.36 -7.29
N PRO A 38 18.23 7.44 -7.60
CA PRO A 38 19.23 8.02 -6.70
C PRO A 38 18.59 8.97 -5.67
N VAL A 39 17.67 8.44 -4.86
CA VAL A 39 16.96 9.20 -3.81
C VAL A 39 16.92 8.42 -2.50
N LYS A 40 16.90 9.12 -1.38
CA LYS A 40 16.82 8.54 -0.03
C LYS A 40 15.58 8.99 0.75
N THR A 41 14.96 10.07 0.33
CA THR A 41 13.81 10.67 1.00
C THR A 41 12.65 10.90 0.03
N LEU A 42 11.44 11.01 0.57
CA LEU A 42 10.26 11.35 -0.24
C LEU A 42 10.40 12.73 -0.90
N ALA A 43 10.99 13.69 -0.21
CA ALA A 43 11.23 15.03 -0.76
C ALA A 43 12.18 14.97 -1.99
N GLU A 44 13.28 14.24 -1.90
CA GLU A 44 14.18 14.02 -3.05
C GLU A 44 13.48 13.31 -4.21
N PHE A 45 12.62 12.32 -3.91
CA PHE A 45 11.85 11.63 -4.94
C PHE A 45 10.86 12.56 -5.64
N VAL A 46 10.21 13.47 -4.91
CA VAL A 46 9.31 14.49 -5.50
C VAL A 46 10.09 15.40 -6.46
N VAL A 47 11.26 15.87 -6.05
CA VAL A 47 12.13 16.69 -6.93
C VAL A 47 12.54 15.91 -8.16
N HIS A 48 12.98 14.67 -7.98
CA HIS A 48 13.37 13.77 -9.07
C HIS A 48 12.21 13.53 -10.05
N ALA A 49 11.01 13.26 -9.54
CA ALA A 49 9.83 13.02 -10.36
C ALA A 49 9.38 14.27 -11.14
N LYS A 50 9.46 15.45 -10.53
CA LYS A 50 9.12 16.72 -11.19
C LYS A 50 10.16 17.14 -12.24
N GLY A 51 11.43 16.77 -12.05
CA GLY A 51 12.53 17.05 -12.99
C GLY A 51 12.70 16.03 -14.12
N SER A 52 11.97 14.92 -14.05
CA SER A 52 12.09 13.87 -15.07
C SER A 52 11.42 14.29 -16.38
N ALA A 53 12.17 14.13 -17.51
CA ALA A 53 11.65 14.40 -18.86
C ALA A 53 10.58 13.37 -19.29
N GLN A 54 10.59 12.18 -18.71
CA GLN A 54 9.63 11.11 -18.95
C GLN A 54 8.83 10.84 -17.68
N PRO A 55 7.54 10.47 -17.79
CA PRO A 55 6.75 10.06 -16.65
C PRO A 55 7.41 8.87 -15.93
N LEU A 56 7.56 8.95 -14.61
CA LEU A 56 8.05 7.82 -13.82
C LEU A 56 6.96 6.77 -13.70
N MET A 57 7.31 5.51 -13.93
CA MET A 57 6.39 4.38 -13.89
C MET A 57 6.27 3.81 -12.48
N ARG A 58 5.04 3.56 -12.06
CA ARG A 58 4.71 2.92 -10.79
C ARG A 58 3.97 1.60 -11.02
N GLY A 59 4.49 0.54 -10.45
CA GLY A 59 3.78 -0.74 -10.40
C GLY A 59 2.57 -0.67 -9.46
N ALA A 60 1.47 -1.32 -9.84
CA ALA A 60 0.24 -1.36 -9.07
C ALA A 60 -0.49 -2.70 -9.22
N ASN A 61 -0.91 -3.29 -8.11
CA ASN A 61 -1.61 -4.57 -8.11
C ASN A 61 -2.93 -4.56 -7.34
N THR A 62 -3.15 -3.61 -6.42
CA THR A 62 -4.38 -3.50 -5.64
C THR A 62 -4.93 -2.08 -5.62
N ALA A 63 -6.25 -1.97 -5.43
CA ALA A 63 -6.91 -0.67 -5.28
C ALA A 63 -6.42 0.11 -4.04
N GLY A 64 -6.07 -0.58 -2.96
CA GLY A 64 -5.53 0.06 -1.75
C GLY A 64 -4.19 0.75 -2.00
N GLU A 65 -3.29 0.11 -2.76
CA GLU A 65 -2.02 0.68 -3.19
C GLU A 65 -2.22 1.88 -4.13
N ASP A 66 -3.19 1.78 -5.04
CA ASP A 66 -3.56 2.89 -5.91
C ASP A 66 -4.06 4.10 -5.13
N MET A 67 -4.88 3.88 -4.09
CA MET A 67 -5.37 4.95 -3.20
C MET A 67 -4.22 5.64 -2.46
N VAL A 68 -3.30 4.88 -1.87
CA VAL A 68 -2.12 5.45 -1.19
C VAL A 68 -1.27 6.25 -2.16
N ALA A 69 -0.97 5.69 -3.34
CA ALA A 69 -0.17 6.37 -4.34
C ALA A 69 -0.85 7.66 -4.84
N ALA A 70 -2.15 7.61 -5.15
CA ALA A 70 -2.91 8.77 -5.60
C ALA A 70 -2.93 9.87 -4.53
N HIS A 71 -3.07 9.47 -3.26
CA HIS A 71 -3.04 10.42 -2.14
C HIS A 71 -1.69 11.12 -2.02
N VAL A 72 -0.58 10.37 -1.99
CA VAL A 72 0.78 10.91 -1.89
C VAL A 72 1.10 11.82 -3.09
N THR A 73 0.80 11.37 -4.31
CA THR A 73 1.09 12.14 -5.52
C THR A 73 0.27 13.43 -5.61
N SER A 74 -1.01 13.38 -5.20
CA SER A 74 -1.88 14.56 -5.16
C SER A 74 -1.42 15.57 -4.10
N ALA A 75 -1.10 15.10 -2.88
CA ALA A 75 -0.67 15.98 -1.78
C ALA A 75 0.64 16.71 -2.08
N LEU A 76 1.57 16.05 -2.78
CA LEU A 76 2.91 16.59 -3.09
C LEU A 76 3.04 17.15 -4.51
N GLY A 77 1.98 17.10 -5.30
CA GLY A 77 1.90 17.74 -6.62
C GLY A 77 2.86 17.14 -7.66
N PHE A 78 2.95 15.81 -7.75
CA PHE A 78 3.71 15.12 -8.80
C PHE A 78 2.88 13.99 -9.40
N LYS A 79 3.38 13.33 -10.46
CA LYS A 79 2.65 12.27 -11.17
C LYS A 79 3.51 11.04 -11.32
N LEU A 80 2.85 9.87 -11.24
CA LEU A 80 3.42 8.56 -11.56
C LEU A 80 2.47 7.86 -12.53
N GLU A 81 3.00 7.29 -13.59
CA GLU A 81 2.23 6.50 -14.54
C GLU A 81 2.01 5.08 -13.98
N ARG A 82 0.77 4.63 -14.04
CA ARG A 82 0.36 3.35 -13.46
C ARG A 82 0.59 2.20 -14.43
N VAL A 83 1.38 1.22 -14.04
CA VAL A 83 1.56 -0.06 -14.74
C VAL A 83 0.86 -1.16 -13.94
N PRO A 84 -0.19 -1.80 -14.49
CA PRO A 84 -0.97 -2.80 -13.77
C PRO A 84 -0.26 -4.16 -13.72
N TYR A 85 -0.30 -4.80 -12.55
CA TYR A 85 0.20 -6.16 -12.31
C TYR A 85 -0.89 -7.00 -11.62
N LYS A 86 -0.86 -8.33 -11.84
CA LYS A 86 -1.80 -9.25 -11.18
C LYS A 86 -1.45 -9.51 -9.71
N GLY A 87 -0.23 -9.18 -9.28
CA GLY A 87 0.23 -9.36 -7.91
C GLY A 87 1.63 -8.84 -7.66
N ALA A 88 1.98 -8.63 -6.39
CA ALA A 88 3.28 -8.10 -5.97
C ALA A 88 4.46 -9.00 -6.42
N ALA A 89 4.26 -10.31 -6.52
CA ALA A 89 5.28 -11.25 -6.98
C ALA A 89 5.71 -11.01 -8.44
N GLN A 90 4.77 -10.55 -9.30
CA GLN A 90 5.08 -10.21 -10.70
C GLN A 90 5.68 -8.80 -10.82
N LEU A 91 5.29 -7.89 -9.94
CA LEU A 91 5.76 -6.51 -9.92
C LEU A 91 7.20 -6.40 -9.42
N LEU A 92 7.56 -7.21 -8.42
CA LEU A 92 8.83 -7.07 -7.70
C LEU A 92 10.08 -7.22 -8.59
N PRO A 93 10.18 -8.20 -9.51
CA PRO A 93 11.33 -8.28 -10.42
C PRO A 93 11.54 -7.00 -11.23
N ASP A 94 10.46 -6.46 -11.82
CA ASP A 94 10.53 -5.24 -12.63
C ASP A 94 10.93 -4.01 -11.81
N LEU A 95 10.50 -3.95 -10.56
CA LEU A 95 10.91 -2.90 -9.63
C LEU A 95 12.39 -3.03 -9.27
N LEU A 96 12.87 -4.23 -8.94
CA LEU A 96 14.25 -4.49 -8.55
C LEU A 96 15.26 -4.28 -9.69
N GLU A 97 14.83 -4.48 -10.95
CA GLU A 97 15.60 -4.24 -12.15
C GLU A 97 15.51 -2.80 -12.67
N GLY A 98 14.71 -1.93 -12.00
CA GLY A 98 14.56 -0.52 -12.35
C GLY A 98 13.65 -0.23 -13.56
N ARG A 99 12.92 -1.23 -14.07
CA ARG A 99 11.88 -1.00 -15.10
C ARG A 99 10.73 -0.18 -14.55
N LEU A 100 10.47 -0.28 -13.24
CA LEU A 100 9.58 0.58 -12.48
C LEU A 100 10.42 1.47 -11.57
N GLN A 101 10.06 2.74 -11.47
CA GLN A 101 10.75 3.71 -10.61
C GLN A 101 10.14 3.79 -9.21
N ALA A 102 8.91 3.29 -9.04
CA ALA A 102 8.24 3.27 -7.75
C ALA A 102 7.22 2.14 -7.64
N ALA A 103 6.90 1.75 -6.41
CA ALA A 103 5.71 0.96 -6.08
C ALA A 103 5.22 1.31 -4.68
N VAL A 104 3.92 1.09 -4.45
CA VAL A 104 3.38 1.02 -3.09
C VAL A 104 3.22 -0.44 -2.76
N LEU A 105 3.87 -0.90 -1.71
CA LEU A 105 3.90 -2.31 -1.32
C LEU A 105 3.67 -2.46 0.20
N PRO A 106 3.12 -3.60 0.65
CA PRO A 106 3.07 -3.93 2.07
C PRO A 106 4.48 -3.96 2.67
N VAL A 107 4.63 -3.43 3.89
CA VAL A 107 5.92 -3.38 4.59
C VAL A 107 6.56 -4.77 4.72
N GLY A 108 5.77 -5.79 5.08
CA GLY A 108 6.28 -7.16 5.23
C GLY A 108 6.87 -7.75 3.94
N PHE A 109 6.36 -7.31 2.79
CA PHE A 109 6.84 -7.75 1.49
C PHE A 109 8.10 -6.99 1.04
N SER A 110 8.20 -5.71 1.34
CA SER A 110 9.31 -4.85 0.91
C SER A 110 10.50 -4.82 1.88
N ALA A 111 10.29 -5.04 3.18
CA ALA A 111 11.32 -4.93 4.21
C ALA A 111 12.57 -5.79 3.97
N PRO A 112 12.52 -7.05 3.49
CA PRO A 112 13.71 -7.83 3.18
C PRO A 112 14.59 -7.17 2.10
N HIS A 113 13.98 -6.55 1.10
CA HIS A 113 14.67 -5.88 0.00
C HIS A 113 15.24 -4.51 0.42
N VAL A 114 14.59 -3.85 1.37
CA VAL A 114 15.14 -2.63 2.01
C VAL A 114 16.37 -2.96 2.85
N ARG A 115 16.31 -4.02 3.66
CA ARG A 115 17.45 -4.48 4.47
C ARG A 115 18.66 -4.91 3.62
N SER A 116 18.41 -5.49 2.44
CA SER A 116 19.47 -5.86 1.48
C SER A 116 19.96 -4.70 0.61
N GLY A 117 19.42 -3.48 0.79
CA GLY A 117 19.79 -2.30 0.02
C GLY A 117 19.31 -2.30 -1.43
N ARG A 118 18.44 -3.24 -1.83
CA ARG A 118 17.87 -3.31 -3.19
C ARG A 118 16.72 -2.34 -3.41
N LEU A 119 16.00 -1.98 -2.33
CA LEU A 119 14.92 -0.98 -2.32
C LEU A 119 15.22 0.08 -1.28
N THR A 120 14.76 1.29 -1.54
CA THR A 120 14.66 2.39 -0.56
C THR A 120 13.19 2.61 -0.23
N MET A 121 12.86 2.67 1.07
CA MET A 121 11.49 2.94 1.54
C MET A 121 11.40 4.42 1.92
N LEU A 122 10.55 5.17 1.22
CA LEU A 122 10.47 6.63 1.31
C LEU A 122 9.47 7.13 2.35
N GLY A 123 8.52 6.28 2.72
CA GLY A 123 7.51 6.58 3.73
C GLY A 123 6.42 5.53 3.78
N CYS A 124 5.70 5.46 4.90
CA CYS A 124 4.66 4.48 5.14
C CYS A 124 3.34 5.13 5.56
N SER A 125 2.24 4.49 5.19
CA SER A 125 0.86 4.87 5.52
C SER A 125 0.47 4.39 6.92
N ILE A 126 1.08 4.97 7.94
CA ILE A 126 0.87 4.63 9.36
C ILE A 126 1.02 5.88 10.20
N THR A 127 0.44 5.90 11.40
CA THR A 127 0.49 7.05 12.34
C THR A 127 1.84 7.20 13.03
N GLU A 128 2.51 6.08 13.33
CA GLU A 128 3.78 6.03 14.03
C GLU A 128 4.77 5.18 13.25
N ARG A 129 6.07 5.44 13.43
CA ARG A 129 7.11 4.66 12.75
C ARG A 129 7.08 3.20 13.16
N ILE A 130 7.38 2.33 12.20
CA ILE A 130 7.45 0.89 12.42
C ILE A 130 8.70 0.57 13.24
N GLY A 131 8.55 -0.04 14.41
CA GLY A 131 9.67 -0.33 15.31
C GLY A 131 10.80 -1.14 14.67
N ALA A 132 10.47 -2.05 13.73
CA ALA A 132 11.45 -2.83 12.98
C ALA A 132 12.18 -2.02 11.88
N LEU A 133 11.72 -0.81 11.55
CA LEU A 133 12.27 0.10 10.53
C LEU A 133 12.22 1.55 11.03
N PRO A 134 12.89 1.89 12.13
CA PRO A 134 12.74 3.21 12.78
C PRO A 134 13.27 4.37 11.94
N SER A 135 14.13 4.10 10.96
CA SER A 135 14.63 5.10 10.01
C SER A 135 13.63 5.50 8.93
N VAL A 136 12.57 4.71 8.72
CA VAL A 136 11.56 4.99 7.70
C VAL A 136 10.49 5.94 8.28
N PRO A 137 10.29 7.13 7.69
CA PRO A 137 9.28 8.06 8.17
C PRO A 137 7.86 7.60 7.83
N THR A 138 6.88 8.14 8.53
CA THR A 138 5.48 8.11 8.10
C THR A 138 5.26 9.11 6.97
N PHE A 139 4.19 8.97 6.20
CA PHE A 139 3.84 9.99 5.21
C PHE A 139 3.50 11.33 5.87
N THR A 140 2.90 11.31 7.06
CA THR A 140 2.60 12.54 7.82
C THR A 140 3.87 13.30 8.19
N GLU A 141 4.92 12.62 8.67
CA GLU A 141 6.23 13.21 8.93
C GLU A 141 6.89 13.79 7.67
N SER A 142 6.51 13.27 6.50
CA SER A 142 7.00 13.72 5.19
C SER A 142 6.13 14.81 4.55
N GLY A 143 5.19 15.40 5.30
CA GLY A 143 4.35 16.51 4.83
C GLY A 143 3.08 16.07 4.08
N VAL A 144 2.77 14.79 4.04
CA VAL A 144 1.50 14.29 3.48
C VAL A 144 0.47 14.23 4.60
N THR A 145 -0.36 15.27 4.71
CA THR A 145 -1.45 15.30 5.68
C THR A 145 -2.56 14.36 5.25
N ALA A 146 -2.70 13.24 5.94
CA ALA A 146 -3.69 12.24 5.57
C ALA A 146 -4.08 11.32 6.70
N THR A 147 -5.30 10.81 6.57
CA THR A 147 -5.75 9.64 7.30
C THR A 147 -4.90 8.43 6.88
N PRO A 148 -4.28 7.71 7.80
CA PRO A 148 -3.52 6.51 7.46
C PRO A 148 -4.40 5.52 6.70
N LEU A 149 -3.99 5.14 5.49
CA LEU A 149 -4.66 4.11 4.72
C LEU A 149 -4.07 2.75 5.10
N ILE A 150 -4.64 2.14 6.12
CA ILE A 150 -4.27 0.79 6.54
C ILE A 150 -5.17 -0.21 5.81
N THR A 151 -4.57 -1.16 5.13
CA THR A 151 -5.31 -2.29 4.56
C THR A 151 -5.55 -3.30 5.68
N ALA A 152 -6.79 -3.43 6.14
CA ALA A 152 -7.17 -4.41 7.13
C ALA A 152 -7.75 -5.66 6.48
N HIS A 153 -7.45 -6.82 7.06
CA HIS A 153 -7.94 -8.12 6.66
C HIS A 153 -8.95 -8.62 7.68
N TYR A 154 -10.13 -8.97 7.21
CA TYR A 154 -11.25 -9.40 8.03
C TYR A 154 -11.67 -10.81 7.66
N VAL A 155 -12.09 -11.58 8.66
CA VAL A 155 -12.92 -12.76 8.47
C VAL A 155 -14.37 -12.33 8.52
N LEU A 156 -15.10 -12.63 7.46
CA LEU A 156 -16.52 -12.28 7.32
C LEU A 156 -17.31 -13.57 7.12
N GLY A 157 -18.41 -13.69 7.82
CA GLY A 157 -19.39 -14.75 7.63
C GLY A 157 -20.50 -14.35 6.64
N PRO A 158 -21.35 -15.30 6.24
CA PRO A 158 -22.52 -15.01 5.44
C PRO A 158 -23.47 -14.07 6.18
N PRO A 159 -24.41 -13.41 5.45
CA PRO A 159 -25.39 -12.54 6.06
C PRO A 159 -26.17 -13.26 7.17
N ARG A 160 -26.38 -12.59 8.30
CA ARG A 160 -27.12 -13.12 9.44
C ARG A 160 -26.51 -14.39 10.05
N LEU A 161 -25.17 -14.49 10.06
CA LEU A 161 -24.49 -15.55 10.82
C LEU A 161 -24.91 -15.45 12.31
N PRO A 162 -25.37 -16.55 12.95
CA PRO A 162 -25.69 -16.54 14.38
C PRO A 162 -24.50 -16.08 15.22
N ALA A 163 -24.76 -15.23 16.23
CA ALA A 163 -23.71 -14.63 17.07
C ALA A 163 -22.83 -15.70 17.73
N GLU A 164 -23.41 -16.77 18.24
CA GLU A 164 -22.69 -17.88 18.86
C GLU A 164 -21.67 -18.54 17.92
N ILE A 165 -22.02 -18.67 16.63
CA ILE A 165 -21.08 -19.20 15.61
C ILE A 165 -20.00 -18.20 15.31
N ALA A 166 -20.36 -16.90 15.19
CA ALA A 166 -19.38 -15.85 14.95
C ALA A 166 -18.35 -15.76 16.10
N GLU A 167 -18.81 -15.83 17.35
CA GLU A 167 -17.95 -15.81 18.54
C GLU A 167 -17.02 -17.02 18.61
N ARG A 168 -17.53 -18.22 18.32
CA ARG A 168 -16.70 -19.44 18.27
C ARG A 168 -15.63 -19.36 17.19
N LEU A 169 -15.98 -18.87 15.98
CA LEU A 169 -15.02 -18.68 14.90
C LEU A 169 -13.98 -17.60 15.24
N ALA A 170 -14.41 -16.51 15.90
CA ALA A 170 -13.50 -15.45 16.32
C ALA A 170 -12.49 -15.90 17.39
N ALA A 171 -12.84 -16.88 18.21
CA ALA A 171 -11.94 -17.44 19.22
C ALA A 171 -10.83 -18.33 18.63
N GLU A 172 -10.99 -18.81 17.38
CA GLU A 172 -10.02 -19.67 16.67
C GLU A 172 -9.11 -18.88 15.71
N VAL A 173 -9.33 -17.55 15.58
CA VAL A 173 -8.61 -16.65 14.66
C VAL A 173 -7.62 -15.77 15.44
#